data_1debb5d537ddc8e13d5db9c30f170661
#
_entry.id   1debb5d537ddc8e13d5db9c30f170661
#
_cell.length_a   1.000
_cell.length_b   1.000
_cell.length_c   1.000
_cell.angle_alpha   90.00
_cell.angle_beta   90.00
_cell.angle_gamma   90.00
#
_symmetry.space_group_name_H-M   'P 1'
#
loop_
_entity.id
_entity.type
_entity.pdbx_description
1 polymer ?
#
loop_
_entity_poly.entity_id
_entity_poly.type
_entity_poly.pdbx_seq_one_letter_code
_entity_poly.pdbx_strand_id
1 'polypeptide(L)'
;MNINQSCTYISDLDTSLSHVIGIEKLYNTSVLITGATGTIGSYLSDMLIRFDQKEHANLKLYLAGRDLEKLRGLYGSSENAQLVLYNMENPPEWNMDVDFIIHGAGNAYPAAFDQYPVETIMGNVNSTFHLLEFLKKKKGKRLLYVSSGEIYGRSDDAKRIFEENFSGYLDITSPRSCYPLSKRMTENLCVSYAKEYGLETVIVRPCHTYGPCI
;
A
#
# COMPACT_ATOMS: atom_id res chain seq x y z
N MET A 1 19.93 10.42 14.90
CA MET A 1 20.51 10.21 13.55
C MET A 1 19.35 9.83 12.65
N ASN A 2 19.10 10.62 11.62
CA ASN A 2 17.99 10.29 10.71
C ASN A 2 18.39 9.06 9.89
N ILE A 3 17.63 7.97 9.98
CA ILE A 3 17.95 6.68 9.33
C ILE A 3 18.16 6.87 7.82
N ASN A 4 17.42 7.79 7.22
CA ASN A 4 17.50 8.11 5.78
C ASN A 4 18.85 8.70 5.36
N GLN A 5 19.73 9.05 6.32
CA GLN A 5 21.10 9.52 6.09
C GLN A 5 22.15 8.44 6.37
N SER A 6 21.75 7.26 6.82
CA SER A 6 22.65 6.13 7.07
C SER A 6 23.18 5.57 5.74
N CYS A 7 24.50 5.43 5.63
CA CYS A 7 25.11 4.80 4.45
C CYS A 7 24.58 3.37 4.21
N THR A 8 24.31 2.61 5.27
CA THR A 8 23.73 1.26 5.18
C THR A 8 22.35 1.30 4.56
N TYR A 9 21.48 2.19 5.05
CA TYR A 9 20.12 2.31 4.52
C TYR A 9 20.10 2.74 3.04
N ILE A 10 20.95 3.68 2.67
CA ILE A 10 21.10 4.12 1.28
C ILE A 10 21.59 2.96 0.39
N SER A 11 22.55 2.17 0.88
CA SER A 11 23.04 0.97 0.18
C SER A 11 21.93 -0.07 0.00
N ASP A 12 21.07 -0.25 1.00
CA ASP A 12 19.94 -1.18 0.92
C ASP A 12 18.91 -0.72 -0.13
N LEU A 13 18.62 0.60 -0.18
CA LEU A 13 17.76 1.17 -1.23
C LEU A 13 18.34 0.95 -2.63
N ASP A 14 19.65 1.21 -2.81
CA ASP A 14 20.33 1.01 -4.10
C ASP A 14 20.35 -0.47 -4.50
N THR A 15 20.56 -1.36 -3.55
CA THR A 15 20.52 -2.81 -3.78
C THR A 15 19.10 -3.25 -4.19
N SER A 16 18.09 -2.77 -3.47
CA SER A 16 16.69 -3.07 -3.80
C SER A 16 16.33 -2.57 -5.20
N LEU A 17 16.70 -1.34 -5.54
CA LEU A 17 16.48 -0.78 -6.87
C LEU A 17 17.12 -1.60 -7.98
N SER A 18 18.33 -2.12 -7.76
CA SER A 18 19.03 -2.95 -8.76
C SER A 18 18.33 -4.28 -9.08
N HIS A 19 17.42 -4.72 -8.21
CA HIS A 19 16.64 -5.95 -8.40
C HIS A 19 15.23 -5.71 -8.93
N VAL A 20 14.80 -4.45 -9.07
CA VAL A 20 13.46 -4.16 -9.61
C VAL A 20 13.46 -4.33 -11.13
N ILE A 21 12.63 -5.23 -11.60
CA ILE A 21 12.46 -5.47 -13.05
C ILE A 21 11.38 -4.52 -13.59
N GLY A 22 11.69 -3.78 -14.64
CA GLY A 22 10.73 -2.93 -15.33
C GLY A 22 10.50 -1.58 -14.65
N ILE A 23 11.41 -1.11 -13.79
CA ILE A 23 11.31 0.18 -13.11
C ILE A 23 11.29 1.36 -14.11
N GLU A 24 11.86 1.17 -15.29
CA GLU A 24 11.83 2.14 -16.38
C GLU A 24 10.43 2.51 -16.85
N LYS A 25 9.42 1.68 -16.56
CA LYS A 25 8.01 1.97 -16.84
C LYS A 25 7.45 3.12 -15.99
N LEU A 26 8.18 3.54 -14.96
CA LEU A 26 7.81 4.66 -14.09
C LEU A 26 8.33 6.02 -14.60
N TYR A 27 9.15 6.06 -15.65
CA TYR A 27 9.59 7.33 -16.23
C TYR A 27 8.41 8.17 -16.72
N ASN A 28 8.44 9.47 -16.37
CA ASN A 28 7.39 10.43 -16.73
C ASN A 28 5.98 10.03 -16.26
N THR A 29 5.88 9.35 -15.12
CA THR A 29 4.59 8.94 -14.55
C THR A 29 4.35 9.56 -13.18
N SER A 30 3.16 9.30 -12.65
CA SER A 30 2.75 9.72 -11.31
C SER A 30 2.37 8.51 -10.46
N VAL A 31 2.88 8.46 -9.23
CA VAL A 31 2.62 7.38 -8.26
C VAL A 31 2.08 7.96 -6.96
N LEU A 32 0.92 7.47 -6.53
CA LEU A 32 0.37 7.74 -5.21
C LEU A 32 0.67 6.57 -4.28
N ILE A 33 1.30 6.84 -3.14
CA ILE A 33 1.49 5.86 -2.07
C ILE A 33 0.63 6.25 -0.87
N THR A 34 -0.35 5.44 -0.52
CA THR A 34 -1.09 5.62 0.73
C THR A 34 -0.47 4.78 1.84
N GLY A 35 -0.47 5.31 3.05
CA GLY A 35 0.28 4.70 4.15
C GLY A 35 1.77 4.95 4.06
N ALA A 36 2.19 6.06 3.45
CA ALA A 36 3.58 6.43 3.22
C ALA A 36 4.43 6.58 4.49
N THR A 37 3.82 6.69 5.66
CA THR A 37 4.51 6.74 6.96
C THR A 37 4.56 5.39 7.69
N GLY A 38 4.06 4.31 7.09
CA GLY A 38 4.13 2.95 7.62
C GLY A 38 5.39 2.22 7.15
N THR A 39 5.70 1.06 7.73
CA THR A 39 6.92 0.29 7.45
C THR A 39 7.14 0.01 5.96
N ILE A 40 6.13 -0.51 5.27
CA ILE A 40 6.23 -0.81 3.83
C ILE A 40 6.19 0.48 3.01
N GLY A 41 5.24 1.37 3.32
CA GLY A 41 5.03 2.59 2.55
C GLY A 41 6.21 3.54 2.60
N SER A 42 6.88 3.68 3.76
CA SER A 42 8.05 4.55 3.88
C SER A 42 9.25 4.01 3.09
N TYR A 43 9.52 2.72 3.16
CA TYR A 43 10.61 2.12 2.39
C TYR A 43 10.39 2.28 0.88
N LEU A 44 9.17 2.04 0.39
CA LEU A 44 8.82 2.24 -1.02
C LEU A 44 8.91 3.72 -1.43
N SER A 45 8.50 4.64 -0.55
CA SER A 45 8.62 6.08 -0.80
C SER A 45 10.07 6.50 -0.95
N ASP A 46 10.95 6.09 -0.02
CA ASP A 46 12.37 6.39 -0.07
C ASP A 46 13.04 5.78 -1.30
N MET A 47 12.66 4.54 -1.65
CA MET A 47 13.16 3.85 -2.83
C MET A 47 12.79 4.59 -4.13
N LEU A 48 11.54 5.06 -4.26
CA LEU A 48 11.10 5.80 -5.45
C LEU A 48 11.67 7.21 -5.51
N ILE A 49 11.84 7.90 -4.38
CA ILE A 49 12.56 9.17 -4.30
C ILE A 49 14.01 8.97 -4.76
N ARG A 50 14.68 7.93 -4.26
CA ARG A 50 16.05 7.58 -4.64
C ARG A 50 16.19 7.26 -6.11
N PHE A 51 15.24 6.51 -6.67
CA PHE A 51 15.18 6.19 -8.10
C PHE A 51 15.12 7.46 -8.94
N ASP A 52 14.19 8.36 -8.63
CA ASP A 52 14.03 9.60 -9.38
C ASP A 52 15.28 10.49 -9.31
N GLN A 53 15.91 10.59 -8.12
CA GLN A 53 17.15 11.33 -7.93
C GLN A 53 18.33 10.80 -8.74
N LYS A 54 18.44 9.47 -8.87
CA LYS A 54 19.56 8.84 -9.60
C LYS A 54 19.35 8.85 -11.10
N GLU A 55 18.16 8.56 -11.53
CA GLU A 55 17.86 8.30 -12.95
C GLU A 55 17.20 9.50 -13.65
N HIS A 56 16.88 10.57 -12.90
CA HIS A 56 16.14 11.72 -13.42
C HIS A 56 14.86 11.30 -14.15
N ALA A 57 14.12 10.38 -13.52
CA ALA A 57 12.97 9.71 -14.12
C ALA A 57 11.75 10.64 -14.36
N ASN A 58 11.79 11.86 -13.85
CA ASN A 58 10.66 12.81 -13.87
C ASN A 58 9.39 12.19 -13.25
N LEU A 59 9.57 11.52 -12.11
CA LEU A 59 8.53 10.83 -11.38
C LEU A 59 7.83 11.82 -10.43
N LYS A 60 6.50 11.92 -10.53
CA LYS A 60 5.69 12.68 -9.58
C LYS A 60 5.21 11.75 -8.46
N LEU A 61 5.68 11.97 -7.26
CA LEU A 61 5.28 11.20 -6.10
C LEU A 61 4.24 11.93 -5.26
N TYR A 62 3.14 11.26 -4.96
CA TYR A 62 2.12 11.71 -4.01
C TYR A 62 2.20 10.80 -2.78
N LEU A 63 2.67 11.34 -1.66
CA LEU A 63 2.85 10.59 -0.42
C LEU A 63 1.71 10.90 0.54
N ALA A 64 0.82 9.94 0.72
CA ALA A 64 -0.42 10.14 1.43
C ALA A 64 -0.43 9.45 2.81
N GLY A 65 -0.89 10.20 3.80
CA GLY A 65 -1.06 9.74 5.17
C GLY A 65 -2.02 10.62 5.96
N ARG A 66 -2.44 10.17 7.13
CA ARG A 66 -3.38 10.90 8.01
C ARG A 66 -2.73 11.98 8.88
N ASP A 67 -1.41 12.03 8.91
CA ASP A 67 -0.62 12.99 9.69
C ASP A 67 0.36 13.72 8.75
N LEU A 68 0.01 14.96 8.39
CA LEU A 68 0.84 15.80 7.51
C LEU A 68 2.15 16.23 8.18
N GLU A 69 2.19 16.41 9.50
CA GLU A 69 3.42 16.80 10.20
C GLU A 69 4.43 15.67 10.18
N LYS A 70 3.96 14.42 10.37
CA LYS A 70 4.82 13.25 10.22
C LYS A 70 5.33 13.12 8.78
N LEU A 71 4.49 13.33 7.77
CA LEU A 71 4.90 13.33 6.37
C LEU A 71 5.93 14.42 6.09
N ARG A 72 5.73 15.64 6.61
CA ARG A 72 6.71 16.75 6.47
C ARG A 72 8.03 16.41 7.12
N GLY A 73 8.01 15.80 8.29
CA GLY A 73 9.23 15.38 8.98
C GLY A 73 10.06 14.36 8.20
N LEU A 74 9.40 13.48 7.44
CA LEU A 74 10.06 12.44 6.65
C LEU A 74 10.47 12.93 5.25
N TYR A 75 9.60 13.66 4.57
CA TYR A 75 9.71 13.92 3.11
C TYR A 75 9.71 15.40 2.73
N GLY A 76 9.62 16.31 3.68
CA GLY A 76 9.49 17.74 3.40
C GLY A 76 10.64 18.38 2.62
N SER A 77 11.80 17.71 2.55
CA SER A 77 12.96 18.13 1.75
C SER A 77 13.01 17.52 0.35
N SER A 78 12.05 16.64 0.00
CA SER A 78 12.05 15.96 -1.31
C SER A 78 11.30 16.81 -2.33
N GLU A 79 12.00 17.31 -3.33
CA GLU A 79 11.46 18.22 -4.35
C GLU A 79 10.40 17.57 -5.26
N ASN A 80 10.52 16.26 -5.50
CA ASN A 80 9.64 15.48 -6.35
C ASN A 80 8.44 14.84 -5.61
N ALA A 81 8.32 15.03 -4.29
CA ALA A 81 7.27 14.47 -3.46
C ALA A 81 6.25 15.53 -3.03
N GLN A 82 4.98 15.32 -3.35
CA GLN A 82 3.87 16.10 -2.84
C GLN A 82 3.21 15.34 -1.67
N LEU A 83 3.05 16.02 -0.55
CA LEU A 83 2.47 15.45 0.66
C LEU A 83 0.96 15.64 0.65
N VAL A 84 0.22 14.56 0.87
CA VAL A 84 -1.22 14.52 0.73
C VAL A 84 -1.89 14.04 2.02
N LEU A 85 -2.82 14.83 2.55
CA LEU A 85 -3.67 14.36 3.64
C LEU A 85 -4.64 13.31 3.12
N TYR A 86 -4.66 12.15 3.76
CA TYR A 86 -5.57 11.06 3.40
C TYR A 86 -6.21 10.43 4.63
N ASN A 87 -7.52 10.55 4.70
CA ASN A 87 -8.36 9.81 5.63
C ASN A 87 -9.08 8.68 4.87
N MET A 88 -8.93 7.44 5.34
CA MET A 88 -9.52 6.24 4.73
C MET A 88 -11.06 6.21 4.77
N GLU A 89 -11.67 7.01 5.65
CA GLU A 89 -13.12 7.03 5.85
C GLU A 89 -13.88 7.77 4.73
N ASN A 90 -13.21 8.72 4.08
CA ASN A 90 -13.82 9.59 3.11
C ASN A 90 -13.25 9.41 1.70
N PRO A 91 -14.08 9.60 0.65
CA PRO A 91 -13.57 9.67 -0.72
C PRO A 91 -12.52 10.78 -0.86
N PRO A 92 -11.44 10.55 -1.61
CA PRO A 92 -10.45 11.60 -1.86
C PRO A 92 -11.01 12.68 -2.80
N GLU A 93 -10.93 13.93 -2.38
CA GLU A 93 -11.29 15.10 -3.19
C GLU A 93 -10.05 15.74 -3.86
N TRP A 94 -9.14 14.91 -4.34
CA TRP A 94 -7.88 15.38 -4.90
C TRP A 94 -8.03 15.82 -6.37
N ASN A 95 -7.48 16.98 -6.68
CA ASN A 95 -7.36 17.45 -8.06
C ASN A 95 -5.96 17.19 -8.60
N MET A 96 -5.62 15.91 -8.73
CA MET A 96 -4.36 15.46 -9.29
C MET A 96 -4.60 14.28 -10.24
N ASP A 97 -3.73 14.10 -11.21
CA ASP A 97 -3.73 12.93 -12.07
C ASP A 97 -2.72 11.92 -11.53
N VAL A 98 -3.13 10.65 -11.50
CA VAL A 98 -2.34 9.56 -10.94
C VAL A 98 -2.36 8.38 -11.92
N ASP A 99 -1.16 7.93 -12.32
CA ASP A 99 -1.02 6.74 -13.17
C ASP A 99 -1.11 5.46 -12.34
N PHE A 100 -0.44 5.45 -11.19
CA PHE A 100 -0.32 4.25 -10.36
C PHE A 100 -0.65 4.56 -8.90
N ILE A 101 -1.34 3.65 -8.24
CA ILE A 101 -1.59 3.72 -6.80
C ILE A 101 -0.96 2.51 -6.12
N ILE A 102 -0.16 2.74 -5.08
CA ILE A 102 0.27 1.73 -4.11
C ILE A 102 -0.54 1.95 -2.84
N HIS A 103 -1.50 1.07 -2.60
CA HIS A 103 -2.41 1.20 -1.46
C HIS A 103 -1.94 0.35 -0.29
N GLY A 104 -1.17 0.96 0.60
CA GLY A 104 -0.66 0.37 1.84
C GLY A 104 -1.28 0.92 3.12
N ALA A 105 -2.21 1.89 3.03
CA ALA A 105 -2.92 2.40 4.19
C ALA A 105 -3.86 1.34 4.76
N GLY A 106 -3.87 1.20 6.09
CA GLY A 106 -4.75 0.28 6.80
C GLY A 106 -4.32 0.13 8.26
N ASN A 107 -5.25 -0.25 9.11
CA ASN A 107 -4.94 -0.67 10.47
C ASN A 107 -4.42 -2.12 10.39
N ALA A 108 -3.12 -2.32 10.61
CA ALA A 108 -2.46 -3.62 10.46
C ALA A 108 -1.82 -4.11 11.78
N TYR A 109 -2.32 -3.65 12.93
CA TYR A 109 -1.83 -4.07 14.23
C TYR A 109 -2.92 -4.75 15.06
N PRO A 110 -2.60 -5.85 15.77
CA PRO A 110 -3.60 -6.70 16.43
C PRO A 110 -4.52 -5.98 17.41
N ALA A 111 -4.01 -5.01 18.18
CA ALA A 111 -4.83 -4.27 19.12
C ALA A 111 -6.00 -3.51 18.46
N ALA A 112 -5.82 -3.02 17.22
CA ALA A 112 -6.91 -2.36 16.50
C ALA A 112 -8.02 -3.36 16.11
N PHE A 113 -7.67 -4.61 15.83
CA PHE A 113 -8.63 -5.62 15.44
C PHE A 113 -9.57 -5.98 16.60
N ASP A 114 -9.04 -5.96 17.82
CA ASP A 114 -9.80 -6.27 19.02
C ASP A 114 -10.63 -5.06 19.53
N GLN A 115 -10.04 -3.86 19.45
CA GLN A 115 -10.68 -2.66 19.99
C GLN A 115 -11.65 -1.99 18.99
N TYR A 116 -11.32 -2.03 17.70
CA TYR A 116 -12.03 -1.32 16.62
C TYR A 116 -12.30 -2.21 15.42
N PRO A 117 -13.02 -3.35 15.58
CA PRO A 117 -13.25 -4.29 14.49
C PRO A 117 -14.08 -3.69 13.34
N VAL A 118 -15.07 -2.87 13.65
CA VAL A 118 -15.91 -2.21 12.63
C VAL A 118 -15.10 -1.21 11.82
N GLU A 119 -14.31 -0.36 12.48
CA GLU A 119 -13.44 0.60 11.80
C GLU A 119 -12.37 -0.11 10.94
N THR A 120 -11.88 -1.26 11.40
CA THR A 120 -10.93 -2.09 10.64
C THR A 120 -11.57 -2.60 9.34
N ILE A 121 -12.80 -3.10 9.39
CA ILE A 121 -13.53 -3.56 8.21
C ILE A 121 -13.77 -2.38 7.26
N MET A 122 -14.41 -1.34 7.76
CA MET A 122 -14.81 -0.20 6.93
C MET A 122 -13.60 0.55 6.37
N GLY A 123 -12.56 0.72 7.17
CA GLY A 123 -11.31 1.35 6.71
C GLY A 123 -10.66 0.59 5.56
N ASN A 124 -10.56 -0.73 5.62
CA ASN A 124 -9.98 -1.52 4.53
C ASN A 124 -10.87 -1.50 3.27
N VAL A 125 -12.16 -1.72 3.43
CA VAL A 125 -13.08 -1.85 2.28
C VAL A 125 -13.34 -0.51 1.62
N ASN A 126 -13.75 0.51 2.39
CA ASN A 126 -14.11 1.82 1.85
C ASN A 126 -12.90 2.54 1.25
N SER A 127 -11.75 2.48 1.92
CA SER A 127 -10.54 3.14 1.40
C SER A 127 -10.16 2.59 0.02
N THR A 128 -10.18 1.27 -0.13
CA THR A 128 -9.85 0.65 -1.43
C THR A 128 -10.91 0.97 -2.48
N PHE A 129 -12.20 0.90 -2.12
CA PHE A 129 -13.28 1.29 -3.01
C PHE A 129 -13.11 2.74 -3.51
N HIS A 130 -12.87 3.68 -2.62
CA HIS A 130 -12.69 5.08 -2.97
C HIS A 130 -11.47 5.32 -3.88
N LEU A 131 -10.36 4.60 -3.64
CA LEU A 131 -9.17 4.72 -4.48
C LEU A 131 -9.35 4.08 -5.86
N LEU A 132 -10.10 2.98 -5.96
CA LEU A 132 -10.48 2.38 -7.24
C LEU A 132 -11.39 3.31 -8.05
N GLU A 133 -12.40 3.93 -7.41
CA GLU A 133 -13.25 4.93 -8.04
C GLU A 133 -12.47 6.16 -8.49
N PHE A 134 -11.54 6.63 -7.65
CA PHE A 134 -10.66 7.74 -7.98
C PHE A 134 -9.80 7.42 -9.20
N LEU A 135 -9.13 6.28 -9.20
CA LEU A 135 -8.25 5.85 -10.29
C LEU A 135 -9.03 5.64 -11.60
N LYS A 136 -10.22 5.03 -11.52
CA LYS A 136 -11.12 4.87 -12.65
C LYS A 136 -11.54 6.23 -13.25
N LYS A 137 -11.95 7.18 -12.41
CA LYS A 137 -12.34 8.54 -12.82
C LYS A 137 -11.18 9.28 -13.48
N LYS A 138 -9.97 9.11 -12.99
CA LYS A 138 -8.75 9.74 -13.51
C LYS A 138 -8.12 9.01 -14.68
N LYS A 139 -8.68 7.87 -15.11
CA LYS A 139 -8.15 7.00 -16.16
C LYS A 139 -6.71 6.55 -15.88
N GLY A 140 -6.41 6.35 -14.59
CA GLY A 140 -5.12 5.83 -14.17
C GLY A 140 -4.89 4.40 -14.64
N LYS A 141 -3.64 3.94 -14.57
CA LYS A 141 -3.22 2.68 -15.18
C LYS A 141 -3.43 1.47 -14.27
N ARG A 142 -2.99 1.56 -13.01
CA ARG A 142 -2.95 0.38 -12.13
C ARG A 142 -3.03 0.73 -10.66
N LEU A 143 -3.70 -0.14 -9.88
CA LEU A 143 -3.64 -0.14 -8.43
C LEU A 143 -2.94 -1.40 -7.92
N LEU A 144 -1.91 -1.24 -7.07
CA LEU A 144 -1.34 -2.29 -6.26
C LEU A 144 -1.95 -2.23 -4.86
N TYR A 145 -2.60 -3.32 -4.47
CA TYR A 145 -3.19 -3.47 -3.14
C TYR A 145 -2.28 -4.30 -2.22
N VAL A 146 -1.91 -3.72 -1.09
CA VAL A 146 -1.19 -4.44 -0.05
C VAL A 146 -2.20 -5.17 0.84
N SER A 147 -2.36 -6.46 0.58
CA SER A 147 -3.19 -7.39 1.33
C SER A 147 -2.44 -7.95 2.55
N SER A 148 -2.62 -9.20 2.91
CA SER A 148 -1.97 -9.86 4.04
C SER A 148 -1.96 -11.37 3.87
N GLY A 149 -0.96 -12.03 4.44
CA GLY A 149 -0.95 -13.49 4.58
C GLY A 149 -2.09 -14.03 5.47
N GLU A 150 -2.71 -13.20 6.32
CA GLU A 150 -3.85 -13.61 7.14
C GLU A 150 -5.09 -14.03 6.30
N ILE A 151 -5.17 -13.61 5.04
CA ILE A 151 -6.28 -14.02 4.16
C ILE A 151 -6.32 -15.53 3.92
N TYR A 152 -5.20 -16.22 4.07
CA TYR A 152 -5.18 -17.66 3.89
C TYR A 152 -5.99 -18.42 4.96
N GLY A 153 -6.18 -17.83 6.15
CA GLY A 153 -6.91 -18.48 7.22
C GLY A 153 -6.17 -19.69 7.81
N ARG A 154 -6.91 -20.58 8.44
CA ARG A 154 -6.36 -21.80 9.05
C ARG A 154 -6.42 -22.97 8.07
N SER A 155 -5.41 -23.82 8.13
CA SER A 155 -5.37 -25.12 7.45
C SER A 155 -5.42 -26.23 8.49
N ASP A 156 -6.16 -27.28 8.21
CA ASP A 156 -6.17 -28.52 9.02
C ASP A 156 -4.94 -29.39 8.72
N ASP A 157 -4.24 -29.10 7.62
CA ASP A 157 -3.00 -29.79 7.25
C ASP A 157 -1.79 -29.10 7.89
N ALA A 158 -0.89 -29.88 8.46
CA ALA A 158 0.43 -29.42 8.91
C ALA A 158 1.32 -28.93 7.75
N LYS A 159 0.90 -29.04 6.50
CA LYS A 159 1.53 -28.40 5.35
C LYS A 159 1.57 -26.90 5.58
N ARG A 160 2.76 -26.33 5.49
CA ARG A 160 3.04 -24.94 5.89
C ARG A 160 3.20 -23.99 4.71
N ILE A 161 3.08 -24.51 3.49
CA ILE A 161 3.19 -23.70 2.27
C ILE A 161 1.78 -23.51 1.73
N PHE A 162 1.32 -22.27 1.71
CA PHE A 162 0.06 -21.91 1.08
C PHE A 162 0.33 -21.46 -0.36
N GLU A 163 -0.42 -22.06 -1.28
CA GLU A 163 -0.50 -21.57 -2.65
C GLU A 163 -1.46 -20.39 -2.73
N GLU A 164 -1.33 -19.55 -3.75
CA GLU A 164 -2.13 -18.31 -3.88
C GLU A 164 -3.64 -18.56 -3.97
N ASN A 165 -4.05 -19.72 -4.47
CA ASN A 165 -5.45 -20.15 -4.56
C ASN A 165 -5.98 -20.79 -3.27
N PHE A 166 -5.14 -20.97 -2.24
CA PHE A 166 -5.58 -21.56 -0.98
C PHE A 166 -6.54 -20.65 -0.24
N SER A 167 -7.66 -21.23 0.25
CA SER A 167 -8.67 -20.54 1.05
C SER A 167 -9.04 -21.42 2.25
N GLY A 168 -8.36 -21.22 3.37
CA GLY A 168 -8.61 -21.92 4.62
C GLY A 168 -9.75 -21.28 5.44
N TYR A 169 -10.04 -21.92 6.57
CA TYR A 169 -11.12 -21.52 7.45
C TYR A 169 -10.83 -20.16 8.14
N LEU A 170 -11.85 -19.32 8.14
CA LEU A 170 -11.95 -18.13 8.99
C LEU A 170 -13.29 -18.18 9.72
N ASP A 171 -13.27 -18.02 11.04
CA ASP A 171 -14.49 -17.92 11.83
C ASP A 171 -15.17 -16.58 11.58
N ILE A 172 -16.22 -16.58 10.76
CA ILE A 172 -16.95 -15.37 10.37
C ILE A 172 -17.74 -14.74 11.52
N THR A 173 -17.93 -15.46 12.63
CA THR A 173 -18.65 -14.97 13.81
C THR A 173 -17.72 -14.36 14.85
N SER A 174 -16.41 -14.56 14.71
CA SER A 174 -15.40 -13.97 15.58
C SER A 174 -15.09 -12.53 15.17
N PRO A 175 -15.21 -11.52 16.06
CA PRO A 175 -14.79 -10.15 15.77
C PRO A 175 -13.32 -10.05 15.36
N ARG A 176 -12.44 -10.95 15.84
CA ARG A 176 -11.00 -10.99 15.45
C ARG A 176 -10.82 -11.25 13.95
N SER A 177 -11.78 -11.86 13.30
CA SER A 177 -11.74 -12.11 11.86
C SER A 177 -12.00 -10.87 10.99
N CYS A 178 -12.29 -9.70 11.60
CA CYS A 178 -12.55 -8.44 10.90
C CYS A 178 -11.45 -8.10 9.89
N TYR A 179 -10.18 -8.27 10.28
CA TYR A 179 -9.05 -7.95 9.43
C TYR A 179 -8.89 -8.91 8.25
N PRO A 180 -8.72 -10.23 8.44
CA PRO A 180 -8.56 -11.14 7.29
C PRO A 180 -9.80 -11.19 6.40
N LEU A 181 -11.01 -11.06 6.93
CA LEU A 181 -12.23 -11.03 6.12
C LEU A 181 -12.35 -9.77 5.29
N SER A 182 -12.06 -8.59 5.88
CA SER A 182 -12.04 -7.35 5.11
C SER A 182 -10.97 -7.36 4.03
N LYS A 183 -9.79 -7.93 4.29
CA LYS A 183 -8.74 -8.11 3.29
C LYS A 183 -9.18 -9.03 2.15
N ARG A 184 -9.84 -10.19 2.44
CA ARG A 184 -10.44 -11.06 1.40
C ARG A 184 -11.47 -10.33 0.55
N MET A 185 -12.38 -9.60 1.19
CA MET A 185 -13.39 -8.81 0.49
C MET A 185 -12.75 -7.75 -0.41
N THR A 186 -11.71 -7.09 0.07
CA THR A 186 -11.00 -6.05 -0.69
C THR A 186 -10.23 -6.63 -1.88
N GLU A 187 -9.61 -7.81 -1.74
CA GLU A 187 -9.02 -8.51 -2.89
C GLU A 187 -10.08 -8.83 -3.95
N ASN A 188 -11.23 -9.33 -3.52
CA ASN A 188 -12.34 -9.60 -4.45
C ASN A 188 -12.86 -8.32 -5.12
N LEU A 189 -12.90 -7.21 -4.39
CA LEU A 189 -13.25 -5.90 -4.94
C LEU A 189 -12.25 -5.48 -6.04
N CYS A 190 -10.95 -5.62 -5.84
CA CYS A 190 -9.92 -5.35 -6.83
C CYS A 190 -10.12 -6.19 -8.10
N VAL A 191 -10.34 -7.50 -7.94
CA VAL A 191 -10.59 -8.41 -9.08
C VAL A 191 -11.89 -8.05 -9.81
N SER A 192 -12.92 -7.62 -9.07
CA SER A 192 -14.21 -7.21 -9.65
C SER A 192 -14.06 -5.93 -10.49
N TYR A 193 -13.29 -4.94 -10.01
CA TYR A 193 -12.99 -3.74 -10.78
C TYR A 193 -12.17 -4.03 -12.04
N ALA A 194 -11.22 -4.97 -11.97
CA ALA A 194 -10.48 -5.40 -13.15
C ALA A 194 -11.41 -6.02 -14.20
N LYS A 195 -12.35 -6.86 -13.77
CA LYS A 195 -13.31 -7.52 -14.66
C LYS A 195 -14.35 -6.55 -15.24
N GLU A 196 -14.91 -5.69 -14.40
CA GLU A 196 -16.06 -4.85 -14.77
C GLU A 196 -15.65 -3.59 -15.53
N TYR A 197 -14.53 -2.97 -15.13
CA TYR A 197 -14.07 -1.69 -15.66
C TYR A 197 -12.75 -1.76 -16.43
N GLY A 198 -12.12 -2.93 -16.51
CA GLY A 198 -10.81 -3.07 -17.16
C GLY A 198 -9.67 -2.38 -16.40
N LEU A 199 -9.88 -2.02 -15.12
CA LEU A 199 -8.86 -1.39 -14.31
C LEU A 199 -7.84 -2.42 -13.85
N GLU A 200 -6.58 -2.24 -14.23
CA GLU A 200 -5.54 -3.17 -13.80
C GLU A 200 -5.31 -3.12 -12.29
N THR A 201 -5.35 -4.27 -11.64
CA THR A 201 -5.08 -4.43 -10.21
C THR A 201 -4.03 -5.50 -9.97
N VAL A 202 -3.14 -5.23 -9.02
CA VAL A 202 -2.15 -6.19 -8.52
C VAL A 202 -2.33 -6.34 -7.02
N ILE A 203 -2.32 -7.58 -6.54
CA ILE A 203 -2.50 -7.89 -5.12
C ILE A 203 -1.20 -8.51 -4.61
N VAL A 204 -0.64 -7.97 -3.53
CA VAL A 204 0.49 -8.56 -2.83
C VAL A 204 0.06 -8.97 -1.42
N ARG A 205 0.47 -10.16 -0.98
CA ARG A 205 0.11 -10.76 0.31
C ARG A 205 1.35 -10.91 1.19
N PRO A 206 1.86 -9.80 1.76
CA PRO A 206 3.01 -9.91 2.65
C PRO A 206 2.62 -10.72 3.89
N CYS A 207 3.56 -11.56 4.33
CA CYS A 207 3.49 -12.18 5.64
C CYS A 207 4.03 -11.21 6.70
N HIS A 208 4.71 -11.72 7.75
CA HIS A 208 5.31 -10.85 8.75
C HIS A 208 6.48 -10.08 8.13
N THR A 209 6.29 -8.78 7.97
CA THR A 209 7.29 -7.87 7.44
C THR A 209 7.90 -7.07 8.60
N TYR A 210 9.20 -6.99 8.63
CA TYR A 210 9.94 -6.16 9.57
C TYR A 210 10.96 -5.30 8.82
N GLY A 211 11.33 -4.20 9.40
CA GLY A 211 12.27 -3.27 8.79
C GLY A 211 12.60 -2.12 9.74
N PRO A 212 13.42 -1.18 9.30
CA PRO A 212 13.67 0.02 10.07
C PRO A 212 12.34 0.74 10.32
N CYS A 213 12.00 0.94 11.60
CA CYS A 213 10.86 1.78 11.98
C CYS A 213 11.26 3.24 11.78
N ILE A 214 10.56 3.91 10.91
CA ILE A 214 10.72 5.34 10.62
C ILE A 214 9.72 6.14 11.44
#